data_05f2f375c01794ac7ae93a9c8db779b5
#
_entry.id   05f2f375c01794ac7ae93a9c8db779b5
#
_cell.length_a   1.000
_cell.length_b   1.000
_cell.length_c   1.000
_cell.angle_alpha   90.00
_cell.angle_beta   90.00
_cell.angle_gamma   90.00
#
_symmetry.space_group_name_H-M   'P 1'
#
loop_
_entity.id
_entity.type
_entity.pdbx_description
1 polymer ?
#
loop_
_entity_poly.entity_id
_entity_poly.type
_entity_poly.pdbx_seq_one_letter_code
_entity_poly.pdbx_strand_id
1 'polypeptide(L)'
;MITSVRNPKVAAALRLHKRAFRERDRAFLVEGARAIAEALVGPGSLVTLFHTDLAHPLVERAGVARVETIHVSEDVMGRLTGTVTPQGLVGLSRFVDVTLDEVPAAPACVVVLHAVRDPGNAGTVLRSADAAGADAVVFSSSSVDVYNAKTVRASAGSLFHLPLVRGAETAAALGALRARNVRILAMAPAGDSDLHEQDLSDPVAFVFGNEAWGIPGDVTRLADAVVRVPIAGRAESLNLAAAATVCLFEWARQQRVGRRAVLETIIAAAAHDIRSPLTAMKGFGHALATRWDQMDPDQRDLMLRGIAFDTDRLNAIVRQLVDAARLTAGSLDLFPERTDVGHLVGQVAASLERDPDHPPLEWAGGEVVALVDPERLRLVLEAFIESLVWWTNEGPVRVSASLRGGRLVLETCRAGTELTQDDADRLFRPRSPGTGAGSKIGLFVALGVAEAQGGRAWARSDGSLCFAIDIPAEGEPAA
;
A
#
# COMPACT_ATOMS: atom_id res chain seq x y z
N MET A 1 36.88 24.35 -12.42
CA MET A 1 37.29 22.92 -12.31
C MET A 1 38.29 22.75 -11.18
N ILE A 2 38.04 21.81 -10.29
CA ILE A 2 38.94 21.47 -9.15
C ILE A 2 39.87 20.34 -9.59
N THR A 3 41.18 20.55 -9.46
CA THR A 3 42.23 19.59 -9.88
C THR A 3 43.00 19.00 -8.69
N SER A 4 42.72 19.45 -7.45
CA SER A 4 43.45 19.00 -6.27
C SER A 4 42.57 18.25 -5.29
N VAL A 5 43.01 17.07 -4.88
CA VAL A 5 42.38 16.30 -3.80
C VAL A 5 42.48 16.95 -2.41
N ARG A 6 43.34 18.00 -2.27
CA ARG A 6 43.45 18.78 -1.05
C ARG A 6 42.37 19.85 -0.92
N ASN A 7 41.58 20.08 -1.98
CA ASN A 7 40.43 20.98 -1.88
C ASN A 7 39.51 20.53 -0.74
N PRO A 8 39.08 21.43 0.15
CA PRO A 8 38.31 21.05 1.35
C PRO A 8 37.05 20.20 1.05
N LYS A 9 36.32 20.48 -0.03
CA LYS A 9 35.13 19.74 -0.43
C LYS A 9 35.46 18.34 -0.92
N VAL A 10 36.50 18.21 -1.75
CA VAL A 10 36.99 16.91 -2.24
C VAL A 10 37.55 16.09 -1.08
N ALA A 11 38.38 16.71 -0.20
CA ALA A 11 38.95 16.02 0.95
C ALA A 11 37.86 15.55 1.94
N ALA A 12 36.80 16.31 2.14
CA ALA A 12 35.66 15.92 2.95
C ALA A 12 34.94 14.69 2.34
N ALA A 13 34.68 14.70 1.02
CA ALA A 13 34.05 13.60 0.30
C ALA A 13 34.92 12.33 0.36
N LEU A 14 36.23 12.43 0.15
CA LEU A 14 37.15 11.29 0.21
C LEU A 14 37.19 10.59 1.59
N ARG A 15 36.97 11.32 2.70
CA ARG A 15 36.90 10.73 4.04
C ARG A 15 35.73 9.75 4.18
N LEU A 16 34.64 9.92 3.41
CA LEU A 16 33.46 9.09 3.46
C LEU A 16 33.68 7.66 2.93
N HIS A 17 34.84 7.35 2.34
CA HIS A 17 35.24 5.97 2.09
C HIS A 17 35.39 5.16 3.41
N LYS A 18 35.65 5.83 4.54
CA LYS A 18 35.77 5.20 5.85
C LYS A 18 34.44 5.29 6.62
N ARG A 19 33.96 4.16 7.15
CA ARG A 19 32.71 4.05 7.92
C ARG A 19 32.62 5.09 9.03
N ALA A 20 33.69 5.29 9.82
CA ALA A 20 33.68 6.24 10.93
C ALA A 20 33.32 7.68 10.52
N PHE A 21 33.74 8.10 9.32
CA PHE A 21 33.37 9.44 8.82
C PHE A 21 31.95 9.48 8.26
N ARG A 22 31.48 8.40 7.63
CA ARG A 22 30.07 8.30 7.21
C ARG A 22 29.11 8.43 8.41
N GLU A 23 29.41 7.70 9.48
CA GLU A 23 28.62 7.75 10.72
C GLU A 23 28.63 9.14 11.36
N ARG A 24 29.81 9.78 11.45
CA ARG A 24 29.96 11.10 12.03
C ARG A 24 29.21 12.19 11.25
N ASP A 25 29.38 12.16 9.92
CA ASP A 25 28.90 13.21 9.02
C ASP A 25 27.49 12.88 8.50
N ARG A 26 26.94 11.72 8.82
CA ARG A 26 25.64 11.21 8.34
C ARG A 26 25.51 11.34 6.82
N ALA A 27 26.58 11.01 6.09
CA ALA A 27 26.69 11.16 4.65
C ALA A 27 27.48 10.03 4.00
N PHE A 28 27.24 9.79 2.72
CA PHE A 28 27.90 8.76 1.94
C PHE A 28 28.07 9.16 0.48
N LEU A 29 28.89 8.42 -0.25
CA LEU A 29 29.09 8.63 -1.68
C LEU A 29 28.20 7.71 -2.50
N VAL A 30 27.59 8.27 -3.53
CA VAL A 30 26.72 7.60 -4.51
C VAL A 30 27.41 7.61 -5.84
N GLU A 31 27.73 6.42 -6.36
CA GLU A 31 28.35 6.23 -7.67
C GLU A 31 27.36 5.68 -8.69
N GLY A 32 27.44 6.16 -9.93
CA GLY A 32 26.63 5.69 -11.05
C GLY A 32 25.43 6.58 -11.34
N ALA A 33 25.21 6.84 -12.61
CA ALA A 33 24.21 7.78 -13.09
C ALA A 33 22.78 7.43 -12.61
N ARG A 34 22.42 6.12 -12.57
CA ARG A 34 21.11 5.67 -12.12
C ARG A 34 20.89 5.98 -10.62
N ALA A 35 21.83 5.59 -9.76
CA ALA A 35 21.68 5.85 -8.33
C ALA A 35 21.66 7.34 -7.99
N ILE A 36 22.42 8.16 -8.72
CA ILE A 36 22.39 9.63 -8.59
C ILE A 36 21.04 10.19 -9.06
N ALA A 37 20.46 9.65 -10.14
CA ALA A 37 19.15 10.06 -10.63
C ALA A 37 18.05 9.83 -9.57
N GLU A 38 18.09 8.68 -8.87
CA GLU A 38 17.15 8.36 -7.79
C GLU A 38 17.40 9.24 -6.55
N ALA A 39 18.66 9.50 -6.20
CA ALA A 39 19.01 10.41 -5.10
C ALA A 39 18.53 11.86 -5.35
N LEU A 40 18.35 12.27 -6.61
CA LEU A 40 17.82 13.59 -6.97
C LEU A 40 16.29 13.70 -6.82
N VAL A 41 15.57 12.58 -6.88
CA VAL A 41 14.10 12.56 -6.74
C VAL A 41 13.70 12.62 -5.27
N GLY A 42 14.47 11.98 -4.38
CA GLY A 42 14.22 11.99 -2.95
C GLY A 42 14.48 13.38 -2.33
N PRO A 43 13.56 13.91 -1.50
CA PRO A 43 13.68 15.25 -0.94
C PRO A 43 14.97 15.42 -0.13
N GLY A 44 15.91 16.23 -0.64
CA GLY A 44 17.12 16.67 0.07
C GLY A 44 18.18 15.60 0.35
N SER A 45 18.09 14.43 -0.28
CA SER A 45 19.08 13.36 -0.08
C SER A 45 20.43 13.69 -0.73
N LEU A 46 20.45 14.16 -1.97
CA LEU A 46 21.69 14.55 -2.65
C LEU A 46 22.11 15.99 -2.28
N VAL A 47 23.32 16.13 -1.74
CA VAL A 47 23.86 17.43 -1.26
C VAL A 47 24.78 18.07 -2.29
N THR A 48 25.67 17.26 -2.90
CA THR A 48 26.66 17.73 -3.85
C THR A 48 26.82 16.71 -4.99
N LEU A 49 26.93 17.18 -6.21
CA LEU A 49 27.26 16.37 -7.38
C LEU A 49 28.63 16.77 -7.93
N PHE A 50 29.61 15.88 -7.82
CA PHE A 50 30.89 16.01 -8.51
C PHE A 50 30.78 15.42 -9.92
N HIS A 51 31.31 16.13 -10.93
CA HIS A 51 31.22 15.71 -12.31
C HIS A 51 32.47 16.11 -13.11
N THR A 52 32.77 15.38 -14.19
CA THR A 52 33.84 15.71 -15.15
C THR A 52 33.29 16.34 -16.44
N ASP A 53 32.00 16.16 -16.73
CA ASP A 53 31.32 16.70 -17.89
C ASP A 53 30.19 17.66 -17.48
N LEU A 54 30.26 18.91 -17.90
CA LEU A 54 29.25 19.93 -17.67
C LEU A 54 27.97 19.71 -18.48
N ALA A 55 28.07 19.01 -19.62
CA ALA A 55 26.96 18.75 -20.51
C ALA A 55 26.12 17.51 -20.09
N HIS A 56 26.54 16.80 -19.05
CA HIS A 56 25.82 15.62 -18.62
C HIS A 56 24.41 15.98 -18.09
N PRO A 57 23.31 15.32 -18.54
CA PRO A 57 21.93 15.70 -18.20
C PRO A 57 21.64 15.74 -16.69
N LEU A 58 22.31 14.92 -15.87
CA LEU A 58 22.15 14.94 -14.42
C LEU A 58 22.75 16.19 -13.76
N VAL A 59 23.71 16.87 -14.40
CA VAL A 59 24.28 18.13 -13.90
C VAL A 59 23.24 19.24 -14.03
N GLU A 60 22.53 19.31 -15.16
CA GLU A 60 21.42 20.24 -15.36
C GLU A 60 20.29 19.97 -14.36
N ARG A 61 19.86 18.70 -14.23
CA ARG A 61 18.83 18.29 -13.26
C ARG A 61 19.21 18.64 -11.81
N ALA A 62 20.47 18.43 -11.43
CA ALA A 62 20.98 18.81 -10.11
C ALA A 62 20.91 20.33 -9.89
N GLY A 63 21.22 21.13 -10.92
CA GLY A 63 21.06 22.58 -10.89
C GLY A 63 19.62 23.03 -10.67
N VAL A 64 18.66 22.42 -11.37
CA VAL A 64 17.22 22.66 -11.18
C VAL A 64 16.78 22.29 -9.76
N ALA A 65 17.26 21.16 -9.24
CA ALA A 65 17.00 20.71 -7.86
C ALA A 65 17.79 21.52 -6.79
N ARG A 66 18.54 22.54 -7.17
CA ARG A 66 19.38 23.37 -6.28
C ARG A 66 20.45 22.57 -5.52
N VAL A 67 20.88 21.45 -6.08
CA VAL A 67 22.00 20.66 -5.59
C VAL A 67 23.30 21.32 -6.03
N GLU A 68 24.27 21.42 -5.12
CA GLU A 68 25.59 21.98 -5.48
C GLU A 68 26.29 21.10 -6.51
N THR A 69 26.71 21.64 -7.65
CA THR A 69 27.48 20.93 -8.66
C THR A 69 28.95 21.39 -8.65
N ILE A 70 29.87 20.46 -8.72
CA ILE A 70 31.32 20.73 -8.64
C ILE A 70 32.03 20.03 -9.82
N HIS A 71 32.56 20.84 -10.72
CA HIS A 71 33.40 20.34 -11.82
C HIS A 71 34.79 19.96 -11.30
N VAL A 72 35.17 18.70 -11.49
CA VAL A 72 36.47 18.14 -11.06
C VAL A 72 37.24 17.53 -12.23
N SER A 73 38.56 17.39 -12.08
CA SER A 73 39.39 16.67 -13.08
C SER A 73 39.18 15.15 -13.00
N GLU A 74 39.55 14.45 -14.06
CA GLU A 74 39.51 12.98 -14.14
C GLU A 74 40.31 12.32 -12.98
N ASP A 75 41.48 12.90 -12.62
CA ASP A 75 42.29 12.43 -11.50
C ASP A 75 41.55 12.52 -10.17
N VAL A 76 40.85 13.63 -9.93
CA VAL A 76 40.04 13.84 -8.72
C VAL A 76 38.85 12.89 -8.74
N MET A 77 38.18 12.74 -9.88
CA MET A 77 37.07 11.82 -10.06
C MET A 77 37.50 10.37 -9.78
N GLY A 78 38.62 9.93 -10.32
CA GLY A 78 39.16 8.60 -10.06
C GLY A 78 39.47 8.33 -8.60
N ARG A 79 39.76 9.38 -7.80
CA ARG A 79 39.93 9.23 -6.34
C ARG A 79 38.61 9.22 -5.58
N LEU A 80 37.62 9.97 -6.07
CA LEU A 80 36.26 10.01 -5.45
C LEU A 80 35.51 8.70 -5.66
N THR A 81 35.73 8.05 -6.80
CA THR A 81 35.12 6.75 -7.10
C THR A 81 35.93 5.60 -6.51
N GLY A 82 35.24 4.52 -6.14
CA GLY A 82 35.90 3.25 -5.77
C GLY A 82 36.02 2.26 -6.94
N THR A 83 35.81 2.72 -8.19
CA THR A 83 35.79 1.88 -9.41
C THR A 83 36.98 2.13 -10.31
N VAL A 84 37.36 1.09 -11.06
CA VAL A 84 38.50 1.15 -12.02
C VAL A 84 38.15 2.05 -13.23
N THR A 85 36.88 2.09 -13.61
CA THR A 85 36.36 2.90 -14.72
C THR A 85 35.27 3.85 -14.21
N PRO A 86 35.63 5.08 -13.79
CA PRO A 86 34.68 6.08 -13.35
C PRO A 86 33.70 6.46 -14.47
N GLN A 87 32.42 6.66 -14.11
CA GLN A 87 31.41 7.17 -15.05
C GLN A 87 31.35 8.71 -15.09
N GLY A 88 32.33 9.39 -14.52
CA GLY A 88 32.41 10.85 -14.52
C GLY A 88 31.46 11.55 -13.56
N LEU A 89 30.75 10.82 -12.70
CA LEU A 89 29.77 11.34 -11.75
C LEU A 89 29.91 10.68 -10.39
N VAL A 90 29.92 11.48 -9.31
CA VAL A 90 29.81 11.03 -7.91
C VAL A 90 28.92 12.00 -7.13
N GLY A 91 27.88 11.49 -6.52
CA GLY A 91 27.04 12.21 -5.58
C GLY A 91 27.52 12.09 -4.14
N LEU A 92 27.36 13.14 -3.35
CA LEU A 92 27.40 13.13 -1.90
C LEU A 92 25.97 13.20 -1.40
N SER A 93 25.49 12.16 -0.70
CA SER A 93 24.14 12.07 -0.19
C SER A 93 24.13 11.99 1.34
N ARG A 94 23.05 12.46 1.95
CA ARG A 94 22.75 12.24 3.37
C ARG A 94 22.24 10.82 3.57
N PHE A 95 22.36 10.31 4.78
CA PHE A 95 21.72 9.05 5.16
C PHE A 95 20.20 9.14 4.99
N VAL A 96 19.61 8.05 4.51
CA VAL A 96 18.17 7.94 4.22
C VAL A 96 17.51 6.86 5.11
N ASP A 97 18.24 6.38 6.12
CA ASP A 97 17.71 5.41 7.07
C ASP A 97 16.61 6.04 7.93
N VAL A 98 15.61 5.22 8.24
CA VAL A 98 14.49 5.54 9.10
C VAL A 98 14.55 4.71 10.39
N THR A 99 13.77 5.08 11.39
CA THR A 99 13.59 4.29 12.61
C THR A 99 12.59 3.15 12.35
N LEU A 100 12.53 2.17 13.24
CA LEU A 100 11.57 1.07 13.13
C LEU A 100 10.11 1.54 13.24
N ASP A 101 9.88 2.64 13.94
CA ASP A 101 8.54 3.24 14.11
C ASP A 101 8.06 3.95 12.83
N GLU A 102 8.97 4.37 11.97
CA GLU A 102 8.68 5.00 10.68
C GLU A 102 8.41 3.97 9.55
N VAL A 103 8.61 2.67 9.81
CA VAL A 103 8.15 1.60 8.90
C VAL A 103 6.61 1.61 8.88
N PRO A 104 5.96 1.39 7.73
CA PRO A 104 4.49 1.38 7.64
C PRO A 104 3.81 0.59 8.76
N ALA A 105 2.72 1.11 9.30
CA ALA A 105 2.01 0.50 10.43
C ALA A 105 1.44 -0.89 10.10
N ALA A 106 1.09 -1.12 8.84
CA ALA A 106 0.60 -2.40 8.31
C ALA A 106 1.42 -2.82 7.09
N PRO A 107 2.69 -3.24 7.26
CA PRO A 107 3.54 -3.63 6.14
C PRO A 107 3.10 -5.00 5.62
N ALA A 108 2.99 -5.17 4.30
CA ALA A 108 2.66 -6.46 3.69
C ALA A 108 3.89 -7.38 3.58
N CYS A 109 5.08 -6.81 3.34
CA CYS A 109 6.32 -7.57 3.26
C CYS A 109 7.52 -6.78 3.82
N VAL A 110 8.23 -7.37 4.75
CA VAL A 110 9.47 -6.82 5.31
C VAL A 110 10.61 -7.81 5.13
N VAL A 111 11.80 -7.32 4.80
CA VAL A 111 13.02 -8.13 4.77
C VAL A 111 13.88 -7.82 5.99
N VAL A 112 14.28 -8.82 6.74
CA VAL A 112 15.17 -8.67 7.90
C VAL A 112 16.49 -9.38 7.60
N LEU A 113 17.60 -8.63 7.58
CA LEU A 113 18.94 -9.11 7.33
C LEU A 113 19.73 -9.21 8.65
N HIS A 114 19.87 -10.43 9.18
CA HIS A 114 20.58 -10.69 10.42
C HIS A 114 22.03 -11.04 10.16
N ALA A 115 22.95 -10.19 10.63
CA ALA A 115 24.41 -10.39 10.57
C ALA A 115 24.95 -10.68 9.15
N VAL A 116 24.31 -10.16 8.11
CA VAL A 116 24.76 -10.27 6.72
C VAL A 116 26.09 -9.53 6.54
N ARG A 117 27.09 -10.16 5.92
CA ARG A 117 28.47 -9.65 5.84
C ARG A 117 28.88 -9.18 4.46
N ASP A 118 28.39 -9.79 3.37
CA ASP A 118 28.75 -9.35 2.03
C ASP A 118 27.94 -8.13 1.58
N PRO A 119 28.60 -7.00 1.28
CA PRO A 119 27.91 -5.79 0.84
C PRO A 119 27.27 -5.93 -0.54
N GLY A 120 27.71 -6.88 -1.39
CA GLY A 120 27.08 -7.20 -2.65
C GLY A 120 25.75 -7.89 -2.46
N ASN A 121 25.67 -8.88 -1.56
CA ASN A 121 24.42 -9.54 -1.19
C ASN A 121 23.43 -8.52 -0.61
N ALA A 122 23.88 -7.70 0.34
CA ALA A 122 23.05 -6.67 0.96
C ALA A 122 22.42 -5.72 -0.07
N GLY A 123 23.21 -5.20 -1.00
CA GLY A 123 22.70 -4.32 -2.06
C GLY A 123 21.80 -5.03 -3.07
N THR A 124 22.10 -6.30 -3.39
CA THR A 124 21.24 -7.11 -4.27
C THR A 124 19.89 -7.42 -3.62
N VAL A 125 19.87 -7.69 -2.31
CA VAL A 125 18.60 -7.88 -1.57
C VAL A 125 17.77 -6.60 -1.56
N LEU A 126 18.38 -5.43 -1.32
CA LEU A 126 17.68 -4.14 -1.42
C LEU A 126 17.01 -3.98 -2.79
N ARG A 127 17.74 -4.27 -3.87
CA ARG A 127 17.23 -4.18 -5.23
C ARG A 127 16.11 -5.18 -5.50
N SER A 128 16.20 -6.40 -4.97
CA SER A 128 15.16 -7.42 -5.12
C SER A 128 13.91 -7.08 -4.30
N ALA A 129 14.08 -6.52 -3.10
CA ALA A 129 12.98 -6.07 -2.24
C ALA A 129 12.19 -4.94 -2.90
N ASP A 130 12.89 -3.92 -3.43
CA ASP A 130 12.28 -2.84 -4.20
C ASP A 130 11.52 -3.36 -5.43
N ALA A 131 12.16 -4.22 -6.24
CA ALA A 131 11.55 -4.78 -7.44
C ALA A 131 10.35 -5.68 -7.16
N ALA A 132 10.29 -6.33 -6.01
CA ALA A 132 9.16 -7.15 -5.58
C ALA A 132 8.03 -6.33 -4.94
N GLY A 133 8.30 -5.08 -4.52
CA GLY A 133 7.36 -4.21 -3.84
C GLY A 133 7.29 -4.46 -2.32
N ALA A 134 8.39 -4.83 -1.68
CA ALA A 134 8.46 -4.91 -0.23
C ALA A 134 8.35 -3.52 0.42
N ASP A 135 7.85 -3.45 1.65
CA ASP A 135 7.56 -2.19 2.34
C ASP A 135 8.75 -1.66 3.14
N ALA A 136 9.69 -2.52 3.55
CA ALA A 136 10.89 -2.11 4.27
C ALA A 136 11.98 -3.19 4.25
N VAL A 137 13.22 -2.74 4.49
CA VAL A 137 14.36 -3.63 4.75
C VAL A 137 15.02 -3.24 6.05
N VAL A 138 15.19 -4.21 6.96
CA VAL A 138 15.79 -4.04 8.30
C VAL A 138 17.17 -4.70 8.33
N PHE A 139 18.21 -3.94 8.61
CA PHE A 139 19.57 -4.43 8.84
C PHE A 139 19.85 -4.50 10.33
N SER A 140 20.23 -5.66 10.81
CA SER A 140 20.67 -5.80 12.21
C SER A 140 21.94 -5.00 12.51
N SER A 141 22.18 -4.72 13.78
CA SER A 141 23.38 -4.03 14.27
C SER A 141 24.68 -4.72 13.89
N SER A 142 24.64 -6.04 13.73
CA SER A 142 25.77 -6.88 13.33
C SER A 142 25.94 -7.02 11.81
N SER A 143 25.06 -6.43 11.00
CA SER A 143 25.14 -6.48 9.54
C SER A 143 26.14 -5.49 8.97
N VAL A 144 26.51 -5.71 7.70
CA VAL A 144 27.38 -4.81 6.93
C VAL A 144 26.80 -3.40 6.88
N ASP A 145 27.69 -2.41 6.77
CA ASP A 145 27.28 -1.02 6.58
C ASP A 145 26.57 -0.85 5.21
N VAL A 146 25.30 -0.51 5.27
CA VAL A 146 24.45 -0.33 4.10
C VAL A 146 24.94 0.80 3.18
N TYR A 147 25.62 1.81 3.76
CA TYR A 147 26.23 2.91 3.03
C TYR A 147 27.65 2.64 2.53
N ASN A 148 28.11 1.38 2.61
CA ASN A 148 29.33 0.95 1.95
C ASN A 148 29.17 1.13 0.43
N ALA A 149 30.21 1.65 -0.24
CA ALA A 149 30.17 1.91 -1.69
C ALA A 149 29.76 0.69 -2.54
N LYS A 150 30.16 -0.54 -2.13
CA LYS A 150 29.74 -1.79 -2.82
C LYS A 150 28.26 -2.07 -2.65
N THR A 151 27.69 -1.84 -1.45
CA THR A 151 26.23 -1.99 -1.19
C THR A 151 25.43 -0.96 -1.99
N VAL A 152 25.84 0.31 -1.95
CA VAL A 152 25.19 1.40 -2.69
C VAL A 152 25.16 1.11 -4.19
N ARG A 153 26.28 0.68 -4.76
CA ARG A 153 26.34 0.30 -6.18
C ARG A 153 25.44 -0.90 -6.50
N ALA A 154 25.50 -1.95 -5.68
CA ALA A 154 24.71 -3.18 -5.90
C ALA A 154 23.20 -2.93 -5.78
N SER A 155 22.77 -1.95 -4.97
CA SER A 155 21.36 -1.55 -4.85
C SER A 155 20.82 -0.84 -6.08
N ALA A 156 21.69 -0.31 -6.96
CA ALA A 156 21.33 0.36 -8.21
C ALA A 156 20.27 1.49 -8.07
N GLY A 157 20.23 2.16 -6.91
CA GLY A 157 19.27 3.24 -6.60
C GLY A 157 18.13 2.82 -5.67
N SER A 158 17.82 1.52 -5.54
CA SER A 158 16.73 1.04 -4.67
C SER A 158 16.87 1.41 -3.19
N LEU A 159 18.08 1.77 -2.76
CA LEU A 159 18.35 2.31 -1.43
C LEU A 159 17.56 3.60 -1.14
N PHE A 160 17.15 4.36 -2.17
CA PHE A 160 16.40 5.60 -2.04
C PHE A 160 14.88 5.41 -2.12
N HIS A 161 14.40 4.19 -2.45
CA HIS A 161 12.98 3.90 -2.65
C HIS A 161 12.32 3.28 -1.44
N LEU A 162 13.07 2.47 -0.70
CA LEU A 162 12.54 1.68 0.41
C LEU A 162 12.86 2.32 1.77
N PRO A 163 11.92 2.32 2.72
CA PRO A 163 12.22 2.49 4.13
C PRO A 163 13.30 1.51 4.57
N LEU A 164 14.41 2.06 5.04
CA LEU A 164 15.59 1.32 5.41
C LEU A 164 15.91 1.51 6.89
N VAL A 165 15.75 0.47 7.69
CA VAL A 165 16.13 0.47 9.11
C VAL A 165 17.51 -0.14 9.25
N ARG A 166 18.42 0.53 9.97
CA ARG A 166 19.76 0.01 10.21
C ARG A 166 20.14 -0.02 11.68
N GLY A 167 21.02 -0.93 12.04
CA GLY A 167 21.50 -1.05 13.42
C GLY A 167 20.46 -1.57 14.40
N ALA A 168 19.39 -2.19 13.89
CA ALA A 168 18.34 -2.74 14.73
C ALA A 168 18.84 -3.95 15.54
N GLU A 169 18.36 -4.08 16.76
CA GLU A 169 18.45 -5.31 17.50
C GLU A 169 17.41 -6.28 16.92
N THR A 170 17.85 -7.46 16.44
CA THR A 170 16.98 -8.35 15.67
C THR A 170 15.74 -8.78 16.46
N ALA A 171 15.90 -9.16 17.74
CA ALA A 171 14.77 -9.58 18.57
C ALA A 171 13.76 -8.45 18.77
N ALA A 172 14.23 -7.21 18.97
CA ALA A 172 13.36 -6.04 19.08
C ALA A 172 12.62 -5.75 17.78
N ALA A 173 13.29 -5.85 16.63
CA ALA A 173 12.67 -5.65 15.33
C ALA A 173 11.59 -6.71 15.04
N LEU A 174 11.87 -7.98 15.31
CA LEU A 174 10.90 -9.07 15.14
C LEU A 174 9.71 -8.92 16.09
N GLY A 175 9.95 -8.50 17.34
CA GLY A 175 8.88 -8.21 18.31
C GLY A 175 7.96 -7.08 17.86
N ALA A 176 8.52 -5.99 17.31
CA ALA A 176 7.75 -4.87 16.78
C ALA A 176 6.94 -5.24 15.53
N LEU A 177 7.48 -6.08 14.64
CA LEU A 177 6.76 -6.60 13.47
C LEU A 177 5.62 -7.54 13.88
N ARG A 178 5.85 -8.42 14.87
CA ARG A 178 4.81 -9.30 15.42
C ARG A 178 3.67 -8.51 16.05
N ALA A 179 3.98 -7.42 16.77
CA ALA A 179 2.95 -6.53 17.34
C ALA A 179 2.07 -5.86 16.27
N ARG A 180 2.53 -5.81 15.02
CA ARG A 180 1.80 -5.35 13.82
C ARG A 180 1.13 -6.49 13.05
N ASN A 181 1.01 -7.70 13.64
CA ASN A 181 0.47 -8.91 13.03
C ASN A 181 1.24 -9.38 11.77
N VAL A 182 2.54 -9.12 11.70
CA VAL A 182 3.40 -9.61 10.62
C VAL A 182 3.92 -10.99 11.00
N ARG A 183 3.67 -12.00 10.17
CA ARG A 183 4.17 -13.37 10.33
C ARG A 183 5.67 -13.43 10.01
N ILE A 184 6.45 -14.08 10.86
CA ILE A 184 7.91 -14.10 10.75
C ILE A 184 8.38 -15.45 10.22
N LEU A 185 9.05 -15.46 9.06
CA LEU A 185 9.59 -16.65 8.42
C LEU A 185 11.12 -16.60 8.42
N ALA A 186 11.74 -17.52 9.16
CA ALA A 186 13.18 -17.70 9.15
C ALA A 186 13.59 -18.55 7.95
N MET A 187 14.42 -17.99 7.07
CA MET A 187 14.84 -18.66 5.84
C MET A 187 16.14 -19.44 6.07
N ALA A 188 16.06 -20.77 6.04
CA ALA A 188 17.19 -21.64 6.28
C ALA A 188 17.18 -22.86 5.33
N PRO A 189 18.33 -23.37 4.84
CA PRO A 189 18.38 -24.56 3.98
C PRO A 189 17.77 -25.81 4.62
N ALA A 190 17.86 -25.93 5.95
CA ALA A 190 17.29 -27.03 6.74
C ALA A 190 15.90 -26.71 7.32
N GLY A 191 15.12 -25.82 6.66
CA GLY A 191 13.77 -25.49 7.09
C GLY A 191 12.83 -26.70 7.05
N ASP A 192 11.84 -26.69 7.95
CA ASP A 192 10.88 -27.79 8.11
C ASP A 192 9.80 -27.82 7.01
N SER A 193 9.58 -26.71 6.32
CA SER A 193 8.57 -26.58 5.27
C SER A 193 9.12 -25.86 4.03
N ASP A 194 8.55 -26.14 2.88
CA ASP A 194 8.94 -25.55 1.61
C ASP A 194 8.28 -24.16 1.43
N LEU A 195 9.00 -23.23 0.80
CA LEU A 195 8.51 -21.89 0.49
C LEU A 195 7.20 -21.91 -0.30
N HIS A 196 7.08 -22.85 -1.26
CA HIS A 196 5.90 -22.94 -2.14
C HIS A 196 4.65 -23.49 -1.44
N GLU A 197 4.82 -24.07 -0.23
CA GLU A 197 3.73 -24.55 0.61
C GLU A 197 3.23 -23.47 1.58
N GLN A 198 3.97 -22.33 1.67
CA GLN A 198 3.58 -21.24 2.54
C GLN A 198 2.47 -20.41 1.90
N ASP A 199 1.42 -20.12 2.69
CA ASP A 199 0.51 -19.04 2.37
C ASP A 199 1.18 -17.71 2.71
N LEU A 200 1.44 -16.90 1.69
CA LEU A 200 2.08 -15.58 1.78
C LEU A 200 1.08 -14.44 1.48
N SER A 201 -0.21 -14.71 1.55
CA SER A 201 -1.26 -13.69 1.33
C SER A 201 -1.36 -12.68 2.47
N ASP A 202 -1.08 -13.11 3.69
CA ASP A 202 -1.03 -12.25 4.87
C ASP A 202 0.33 -11.55 5.01
N PRO A 203 0.44 -10.48 5.84
CA PRO A 203 1.69 -9.76 6.11
C PRO A 203 2.82 -10.68 6.57
N VAL A 204 3.99 -10.57 5.94
CA VAL A 204 5.13 -11.47 6.19
C VAL A 204 6.46 -10.71 6.34
N ALA A 205 7.32 -11.19 7.22
CA ALA A 205 8.72 -10.80 7.31
C ALA A 205 9.61 -11.99 7.00
N PHE A 206 10.45 -11.88 5.97
CA PHE A 206 11.49 -12.85 5.66
C PHE A 206 12.76 -12.50 6.40
N VAL A 207 13.25 -13.41 7.25
CA VAL A 207 14.50 -13.25 7.98
C VAL A 207 15.60 -14.07 7.30
N PHE A 208 16.67 -13.40 6.87
CA PHE A 208 17.85 -14.01 6.28
C PHE A 208 19.02 -13.86 7.22
N GLY A 209 19.76 -14.94 7.45
CA GLY A 209 20.91 -14.97 8.32
C GLY A 209 22.23 -14.74 7.61
N ASN A 210 23.32 -14.94 8.37
CA ASN A 210 24.68 -14.83 7.85
C ASN A 210 24.98 -15.90 6.79
N GLU A 211 25.81 -15.55 5.80
CA GLU A 211 26.17 -16.42 4.69
C GLU A 211 26.93 -17.69 5.09
N ALA A 212 27.64 -17.68 6.24
CA ALA A 212 28.49 -18.79 6.70
C ALA A 212 27.80 -19.70 7.73
N TRP A 213 27.03 -19.10 8.69
CA TRP A 213 26.44 -19.85 9.81
C TRP A 213 24.91 -19.72 9.90
N GLY A 214 24.29 -19.04 8.95
CA GLY A 214 22.83 -18.93 8.88
C GLY A 214 22.21 -18.05 9.98
N ILE A 215 21.05 -18.43 10.46
CA ILE A 215 20.30 -17.74 11.51
C ILE A 215 20.59 -18.45 12.85
N PRO A 216 21.03 -17.73 13.89
CA PRO A 216 21.23 -18.32 15.22
C PRO A 216 19.94 -18.85 15.84
N GLY A 217 20.04 -19.88 16.67
CA GLY A 217 18.88 -20.56 17.25
C GLY A 217 18.02 -19.68 18.16
N ASP A 218 18.56 -18.64 18.77
CA ASP A 218 17.80 -17.65 19.55
C ASP A 218 16.94 -16.78 18.64
N VAL A 219 17.40 -16.39 17.47
CA VAL A 219 16.63 -15.66 16.46
C VAL A 219 15.61 -16.58 15.79
N THR A 220 16.00 -17.83 15.46
CA THR A 220 15.10 -18.83 14.87
C THR A 220 13.88 -19.12 15.75
N ARG A 221 14.06 -19.16 17.08
CA ARG A 221 12.95 -19.35 18.04
C ARG A 221 11.94 -18.20 18.06
N LEU A 222 12.30 -17.04 17.52
CA LEU A 222 11.40 -15.90 17.37
C LEU A 222 10.60 -15.95 16.06
N ALA A 223 10.89 -16.88 15.17
CA ALA A 223 10.12 -17.06 13.93
C ALA A 223 8.89 -17.93 14.16
N ASP A 224 7.85 -17.70 13.35
CA ASP A 224 6.63 -18.49 13.36
C ASP A 224 6.79 -19.78 12.56
N ALA A 225 7.73 -19.79 11.60
CA ALA A 225 8.15 -20.99 10.86
C ALA A 225 9.59 -20.87 10.36
N VAL A 226 10.24 -22.01 10.18
CA VAL A 226 11.53 -22.14 9.50
C VAL A 226 11.27 -22.72 8.11
N VAL A 227 11.59 -21.94 7.09
CA VAL A 227 11.20 -22.21 5.71
C VAL A 227 12.44 -22.36 4.84
N ARG A 228 12.43 -23.33 3.93
CA ARG A 228 13.50 -23.52 2.94
C ARG A 228 13.01 -23.18 1.51
N VAL A 229 13.94 -22.71 0.70
CA VAL A 229 13.76 -22.72 -0.76
C VAL A 229 14.11 -24.14 -1.24
N PRO A 230 13.16 -24.89 -1.87
CA PRO A 230 13.44 -26.25 -2.29
C PRO A 230 14.49 -26.29 -3.41
N ILE A 231 15.47 -27.17 -3.25
CA ILE A 231 16.57 -27.38 -4.20
C ILE A 231 16.45 -28.78 -4.77
N ALA A 232 16.18 -28.91 -6.07
CA ALA A 232 16.08 -30.18 -6.75
C ALA A 232 17.44 -30.75 -7.23
N GLY A 233 18.47 -29.91 -7.26
CA GLY A 233 19.80 -30.27 -7.73
C GLY A 233 20.71 -30.76 -6.60
N ARG A 234 22.05 -30.77 -6.87
CA ARG A 234 23.07 -31.21 -5.93
C ARG A 234 23.65 -30.08 -5.07
N ALA A 235 23.20 -28.84 -5.24
CA ALA A 235 23.63 -27.72 -4.42
C ALA A 235 23.07 -27.86 -3.01
N GLU A 236 23.87 -27.56 -1.98
CA GLU A 236 23.45 -27.61 -0.58
C GLU A 236 22.67 -26.36 -0.16
N SER A 237 22.94 -25.23 -0.79
CA SER A 237 22.30 -23.93 -0.50
C SER A 237 22.36 -23.02 -1.71
N LEU A 238 21.55 -21.93 -1.66
CA LEU A 238 21.63 -20.80 -2.57
C LEU A 238 22.44 -19.66 -1.94
N ASN A 239 23.05 -18.82 -2.79
CA ASN A 239 23.55 -17.54 -2.36
C ASN A 239 22.42 -16.75 -1.65
N LEU A 240 22.73 -16.02 -0.59
CA LEU A 240 21.77 -15.28 0.23
C LEU A 240 20.87 -14.36 -0.62
N ALA A 241 21.45 -13.57 -1.51
CA ALA A 241 20.68 -12.66 -2.35
C ALA A 241 19.81 -13.41 -3.37
N ALA A 242 20.25 -14.56 -3.88
CA ALA A 242 19.44 -15.41 -4.74
C ALA A 242 18.25 -16.00 -3.96
N ALA A 243 18.48 -16.52 -2.76
CA ALA A 243 17.41 -17.02 -1.88
C ALA A 243 16.38 -15.93 -1.55
N ALA A 244 16.86 -14.74 -1.17
CA ALA A 244 16.00 -13.60 -0.89
C ALA A 244 15.17 -13.20 -2.13
N THR A 245 15.77 -13.18 -3.30
CA THR A 245 15.06 -12.88 -4.55
C THR A 245 13.95 -13.90 -4.81
N VAL A 246 14.22 -15.21 -4.65
CA VAL A 246 13.20 -16.27 -4.83
C VAL A 246 12.03 -16.07 -3.86
N CYS A 247 12.30 -15.83 -2.57
CA CYS A 247 11.27 -15.63 -1.55
C CYS A 247 10.41 -14.39 -1.86
N LEU A 248 11.03 -13.27 -2.20
CA LEU A 248 10.36 -12.02 -2.50
C LEU A 248 9.48 -12.12 -3.76
N PHE A 249 9.97 -12.78 -4.80
CA PHE A 249 9.19 -12.94 -6.03
C PHE A 249 8.11 -14.02 -5.91
N GLU A 250 8.28 -15.03 -5.05
CA GLU A 250 7.19 -15.95 -4.71
C GLU A 250 6.08 -15.22 -3.93
N TRP A 251 6.43 -14.41 -2.94
CA TRP A 251 5.47 -13.53 -2.27
C TRP A 251 4.75 -12.62 -3.28
N ALA A 252 5.48 -11.89 -4.11
CA ALA A 252 4.90 -10.99 -5.10
C ALA A 252 3.98 -11.74 -6.11
N ARG A 253 4.33 -13.00 -6.46
CA ARG A 253 3.49 -13.85 -7.31
C ARG A 253 2.16 -14.18 -6.62
N GLN A 254 2.20 -14.59 -5.36
CA GLN A 254 0.97 -14.90 -4.61
C GLN A 254 0.09 -13.67 -4.42
N GLN A 255 0.67 -12.50 -4.12
CA GLN A 255 -0.08 -11.24 -4.05
C GLN A 255 -0.79 -10.92 -5.37
N ARG A 256 -0.12 -11.13 -6.52
CA ARG A 256 -0.74 -10.90 -7.85
C ARG A 256 -1.86 -11.88 -8.14
N VAL A 257 -1.67 -13.17 -7.80
CA VAL A 257 -2.70 -14.21 -7.98
C VAL A 257 -3.90 -13.91 -7.09
N GLY A 258 -3.67 -13.55 -5.83
CA GLY A 258 -4.73 -13.14 -4.90
C GLY A 258 -5.52 -11.93 -5.41
N ARG A 259 -4.82 -10.86 -5.83
CA ARG A 259 -5.46 -9.67 -6.42
C ARG A 259 -6.30 -10.00 -7.65
N ARG A 260 -5.79 -10.87 -8.52
CA ARG A 260 -6.52 -11.31 -9.72
C ARG A 260 -7.77 -12.11 -9.36
N ALA A 261 -7.70 -13.05 -8.42
CA ALA A 261 -8.85 -13.82 -7.95
C ALA A 261 -9.92 -12.92 -7.31
N VAL A 262 -9.49 -11.92 -6.52
CA VAL A 262 -10.40 -10.90 -5.97
C VAL A 262 -11.09 -10.14 -7.10
N LEU A 263 -10.35 -9.67 -8.11
CA LEU A 263 -10.91 -8.93 -9.24
C LEU A 263 -11.88 -9.79 -10.06
N GLU A 264 -11.56 -11.05 -10.32
CA GLU A 264 -12.45 -12.00 -11.01
C GLU A 264 -13.75 -12.20 -10.23
N THR A 265 -13.67 -12.29 -8.89
CA THR A 265 -14.84 -12.39 -8.02
C THR A 265 -15.70 -11.12 -8.06
N ILE A 266 -15.08 -9.95 -8.05
CA ILE A 266 -15.75 -8.64 -8.16
C ILE A 266 -16.46 -8.50 -9.50
N ILE A 267 -15.80 -8.87 -10.60
CA ILE A 267 -16.39 -8.83 -11.95
C ILE A 267 -17.60 -9.78 -12.05
N ALA A 268 -17.50 -10.98 -11.49
CA ALA A 268 -18.60 -11.94 -11.47
C ALA A 268 -19.80 -11.42 -10.67
N ALA A 269 -19.56 -10.79 -9.51
CA ALA A 269 -20.59 -10.14 -8.70
C ALA A 269 -21.24 -8.97 -9.47
N ALA A 270 -20.44 -8.08 -10.06
CA ALA A 270 -20.92 -6.96 -10.86
C ALA A 270 -21.79 -7.43 -12.05
N ALA A 271 -21.35 -8.47 -12.77
CA ALA A 271 -22.12 -9.02 -13.89
C ALA A 271 -23.49 -9.55 -13.46
N HIS A 272 -23.59 -10.10 -12.25
CA HIS A 272 -24.88 -10.52 -11.67
C HIS A 272 -25.75 -9.29 -11.34
N ASP A 273 -25.21 -8.31 -10.66
CA ASP A 273 -25.95 -7.14 -10.19
C ASP A 273 -26.37 -6.20 -11.32
N ILE A 274 -25.63 -6.16 -12.42
CA ILE A 274 -25.97 -5.44 -13.66
C ILE A 274 -27.14 -6.10 -14.41
N ARG A 275 -27.26 -7.44 -14.38
CA ARG A 275 -28.26 -8.17 -15.17
C ARG A 275 -29.69 -7.84 -14.73
N SER A 276 -29.94 -7.68 -13.44
CA SER A 276 -31.28 -7.40 -12.89
C SER A 276 -31.85 -6.09 -13.41
N PRO A 277 -31.22 -4.91 -13.19
CA PRO A 277 -31.73 -3.64 -13.69
C PRO A 277 -31.81 -3.57 -15.22
N LEU A 278 -30.85 -4.17 -15.94
CA LEU A 278 -30.94 -4.25 -17.41
C LEU A 278 -32.17 -5.02 -17.88
N THR A 279 -32.54 -6.10 -17.19
CA THR A 279 -33.72 -6.90 -17.53
C THR A 279 -35.00 -6.10 -17.26
N ALA A 280 -35.08 -5.38 -16.13
CA ALA A 280 -36.21 -4.53 -15.78
C ALA A 280 -36.35 -3.38 -16.78
N MET A 281 -35.29 -2.63 -17.08
CA MET A 281 -35.28 -1.55 -18.07
C MET A 281 -35.71 -2.04 -19.45
N LYS A 282 -35.21 -3.21 -19.90
CA LYS A 282 -35.63 -3.82 -21.16
C LYS A 282 -37.13 -4.17 -21.15
N GLY A 283 -37.65 -4.70 -20.03
CA GLY A 283 -39.06 -5.04 -19.85
C GLY A 283 -39.93 -3.80 -19.92
N PHE A 284 -39.58 -2.75 -19.15
CA PHE A 284 -40.30 -1.46 -19.16
C PHE A 284 -40.26 -0.79 -20.53
N GLY A 285 -39.08 -0.72 -21.16
CA GLY A 285 -38.92 -0.13 -22.49
C GLY A 285 -39.72 -0.89 -23.56
N HIS A 286 -39.75 -2.22 -23.51
CA HIS A 286 -40.55 -3.04 -24.41
C HIS A 286 -42.06 -2.80 -24.18
N ALA A 287 -42.50 -2.76 -22.92
CA ALA A 287 -43.88 -2.52 -22.58
C ALA A 287 -44.37 -1.11 -23.05
N LEU A 288 -43.55 -0.08 -22.78
CA LEU A 288 -43.81 1.27 -23.28
C LEU A 288 -43.89 1.35 -24.81
N ALA A 289 -42.94 0.64 -25.51
CA ALA A 289 -42.92 0.65 -26.97
C ALA A 289 -44.09 -0.09 -27.62
N THR A 290 -44.63 -1.14 -26.97
CA THR A 290 -45.66 -2.02 -27.59
C THR A 290 -47.08 -1.77 -27.08
N ARG A 291 -47.25 -1.14 -25.90
CA ARG A 291 -48.53 -0.99 -25.25
C ARG A 291 -48.84 0.46 -24.83
N TRP A 292 -48.15 1.45 -25.39
CA TRP A 292 -48.26 2.85 -25.00
C TRP A 292 -49.74 3.33 -24.94
N ASP A 293 -50.50 3.04 -25.99
CA ASP A 293 -51.89 3.49 -26.11
C ASP A 293 -52.89 2.74 -25.19
N GLN A 294 -52.44 1.62 -24.62
CA GLN A 294 -53.23 0.79 -23.72
C GLN A 294 -52.99 1.08 -22.25
N MET A 295 -51.98 1.91 -21.94
CA MET A 295 -51.57 2.28 -20.59
C MET A 295 -52.17 3.61 -20.20
N ASP A 296 -52.57 3.75 -18.94
CA ASP A 296 -52.91 5.05 -18.38
C ASP A 296 -51.63 5.90 -18.11
N PRO A 297 -51.74 7.21 -17.87
CA PRO A 297 -50.61 8.09 -17.62
C PRO A 297 -49.77 7.68 -16.42
N ASP A 298 -50.37 7.17 -15.35
CA ASP A 298 -49.67 6.79 -14.11
C ASP A 298 -48.82 5.52 -14.33
N GLN A 299 -49.33 4.58 -15.11
CA GLN A 299 -48.55 3.37 -15.50
C GLN A 299 -47.33 3.73 -16.35
N ARG A 300 -47.48 4.64 -17.31
CA ARG A 300 -46.38 5.13 -18.15
C ARG A 300 -45.30 5.82 -17.29
N ASP A 301 -45.77 6.71 -16.40
CA ASP A 301 -44.86 7.44 -15.52
C ASP A 301 -44.12 6.51 -14.53
N LEU A 302 -44.79 5.50 -13.98
CA LEU A 302 -44.17 4.47 -13.15
C LEU A 302 -43.05 3.72 -13.90
N MET A 303 -43.28 3.33 -15.15
CA MET A 303 -42.28 2.61 -15.95
C MET A 303 -41.11 3.50 -16.34
N LEU A 304 -41.36 4.79 -16.67
CA LEU A 304 -40.32 5.76 -16.96
C LEU A 304 -39.46 6.03 -15.72
N ARG A 305 -40.09 6.19 -14.55
CA ARG A 305 -39.35 6.31 -13.27
C ARG A 305 -38.55 5.05 -12.96
N GLY A 306 -39.09 3.85 -13.21
CA GLY A 306 -38.35 2.60 -13.04
C GLY A 306 -37.10 2.50 -13.93
N ILE A 307 -37.20 2.95 -15.18
CA ILE A 307 -36.06 3.02 -16.10
C ILE A 307 -35.00 3.99 -15.58
N ALA A 308 -35.43 5.19 -15.13
CA ALA A 308 -34.49 6.18 -14.58
C ALA A 308 -33.79 5.66 -13.33
N PHE A 309 -34.51 5.06 -12.39
CA PHE A 309 -33.99 4.44 -11.19
C PHE A 309 -32.96 3.35 -11.49
N ASP A 310 -33.30 2.40 -12.38
CA ASP A 310 -32.40 1.33 -12.77
C ASP A 310 -31.14 1.83 -13.51
N THR A 311 -31.27 2.96 -14.25
CA THR A 311 -30.13 3.64 -14.89
C THR A 311 -29.18 4.22 -13.85
N ASP A 312 -29.69 4.89 -12.83
CA ASP A 312 -28.88 5.46 -11.74
C ASP A 312 -28.17 4.34 -10.95
N ARG A 313 -28.88 3.24 -10.70
CA ARG A 313 -28.32 2.03 -10.06
C ARG A 313 -27.18 1.42 -10.87
N LEU A 314 -27.33 1.29 -12.19
CA LEU A 314 -26.27 0.81 -13.07
C LEU A 314 -25.03 1.71 -13.03
N ASN A 315 -25.23 3.03 -13.05
CA ASN A 315 -24.14 4.00 -12.93
C ASN A 315 -23.39 3.84 -11.59
N ALA A 316 -24.09 3.57 -10.48
CA ALA A 316 -23.48 3.30 -9.18
C ALA A 316 -22.62 2.03 -9.21
N ILE A 317 -23.14 0.91 -9.76
CA ILE A 317 -22.40 -0.35 -9.90
C ILE A 317 -21.14 -0.16 -10.75
N VAL A 318 -21.23 0.58 -11.85
CA VAL A 318 -20.06 0.86 -12.71
C VAL A 318 -19.01 1.66 -11.95
N ARG A 319 -19.38 2.69 -11.17
CA ARG A 319 -18.45 3.45 -10.32
C ARG A 319 -17.79 2.54 -9.28
N GLN A 320 -18.55 1.73 -8.57
CA GLN A 320 -18.03 0.77 -7.59
C GLN A 320 -17.05 -0.22 -8.23
N LEU A 321 -17.32 -0.71 -9.45
CA LEU A 321 -16.44 -1.62 -10.17
C LEU A 321 -15.10 -0.95 -10.57
N VAL A 322 -15.14 0.30 -11.03
CA VAL A 322 -13.94 1.08 -11.35
C VAL A 322 -13.10 1.32 -10.11
N ASP A 323 -13.73 1.67 -8.98
CA ASP A 323 -13.01 1.89 -7.74
C ASP A 323 -12.44 0.59 -7.15
N ALA A 324 -13.16 -0.51 -7.23
CA ALA A 324 -12.66 -1.83 -6.85
C ALA A 324 -11.44 -2.25 -7.70
N ALA A 325 -11.47 -1.95 -9.00
CA ALA A 325 -10.32 -2.20 -9.88
C ALA A 325 -9.11 -1.31 -9.52
N ARG A 326 -9.32 -0.03 -9.20
CA ARG A 326 -8.26 0.89 -8.75
C ARG A 326 -7.68 0.48 -7.41
N LEU A 327 -8.51 0.10 -6.43
CA LEU A 327 -8.07 -0.45 -5.14
C LEU A 327 -7.21 -1.70 -5.33
N THR A 328 -7.68 -2.65 -6.16
CA THR A 328 -6.92 -3.88 -6.44
C THR A 328 -5.58 -3.60 -7.13
N ALA A 329 -5.51 -2.53 -7.93
CA ALA A 329 -4.27 -2.08 -8.58
C ALA A 329 -3.36 -1.25 -7.66
N GLY A 330 -3.84 -0.83 -6.48
CA GLY A 330 -3.12 0.10 -5.60
C GLY A 330 -2.99 1.51 -6.19
N SER A 331 -3.95 1.92 -7.03
CA SER A 331 -3.94 3.20 -7.76
C SER A 331 -5.18 4.06 -7.47
N LEU A 332 -5.74 3.93 -6.27
CA LEU A 332 -6.85 4.79 -5.85
C LEU A 332 -6.29 6.16 -5.41
N ASP A 333 -6.58 7.20 -6.18
CA ASP A 333 -6.28 8.57 -5.80
C ASP A 333 -7.35 9.09 -4.83
N LEU A 334 -6.90 9.83 -3.80
CA LEU A 334 -7.74 10.47 -2.80
C LEU A 334 -7.57 11.99 -2.90
N PHE A 335 -8.67 12.71 -2.82
CA PHE A 335 -8.73 14.17 -2.90
C PHE A 335 -9.40 14.74 -1.65
N PRO A 336 -8.70 14.77 -0.49
CA PRO A 336 -9.29 15.23 0.76
C PRO A 336 -9.58 16.73 0.72
N GLU A 337 -10.79 17.11 1.15
CA GLU A 337 -11.20 18.50 1.35
C GLU A 337 -12.02 18.66 2.63
N ARG A 338 -12.16 19.89 3.11
CA ARG A 338 -12.97 20.18 4.30
C ARG A 338 -14.45 19.94 3.99
N THR A 339 -14.97 18.85 4.52
CA THR A 339 -16.31 18.34 4.24
C THR A 339 -17.20 18.43 5.48
N ASP A 340 -18.36 19.04 5.36
CA ASP A 340 -19.45 18.94 6.34
C ASP A 340 -20.15 17.58 6.16
N VAL A 341 -19.89 16.67 7.10
CA VAL A 341 -20.40 15.30 7.05
C VAL A 341 -21.94 15.26 7.16
N GLY A 342 -22.52 16.13 7.98
CA GLY A 342 -23.99 16.23 8.12
C GLY A 342 -24.67 16.66 6.82
N HIS A 343 -24.08 17.64 6.13
CA HIS A 343 -24.55 18.07 4.82
C HIS A 343 -24.45 16.95 3.77
N LEU A 344 -23.34 16.22 3.76
CA LEU A 344 -23.16 15.06 2.87
C LEU A 344 -24.21 13.98 3.12
N VAL A 345 -24.48 13.63 4.39
CA VAL A 345 -25.55 12.68 4.75
C VAL A 345 -26.91 13.17 4.29
N GLY A 346 -27.21 14.47 4.43
CA GLY A 346 -28.42 15.07 3.93
C GLY A 346 -28.59 14.98 2.41
N GLN A 347 -27.51 15.14 1.64
CA GLN A 347 -27.52 14.94 0.20
C GLN A 347 -27.82 13.49 -0.19
N VAL A 348 -27.21 12.52 0.53
CA VAL A 348 -27.48 11.09 0.32
C VAL A 348 -28.93 10.76 0.68
N ALA A 349 -29.46 11.26 1.80
CA ALA A 349 -30.86 11.08 2.19
C ALA A 349 -31.81 11.57 1.10
N ALA A 350 -31.61 12.79 0.61
CA ALA A 350 -32.44 13.36 -0.46
C ALA A 350 -32.38 12.57 -1.79
N SER A 351 -31.29 11.87 -2.06
CA SER A 351 -31.19 10.99 -3.23
C SER A 351 -31.99 9.70 -3.06
N LEU A 352 -32.03 9.15 -1.84
CA LEU A 352 -32.72 7.90 -1.49
C LEU A 352 -34.23 8.07 -1.30
N GLU A 353 -34.70 9.24 -0.88
CA GLU A 353 -36.17 9.58 -0.76
C GLU A 353 -36.94 9.48 -2.08
N ARG A 354 -36.25 9.37 -3.22
CA ARG A 354 -36.85 9.11 -4.53
C ARG A 354 -37.42 7.70 -4.67
N ASP A 355 -36.97 6.77 -3.81
CA ASP A 355 -37.51 5.43 -3.72
C ASP A 355 -38.49 5.35 -2.55
N PRO A 356 -39.83 5.20 -2.79
CA PRO A 356 -40.84 5.14 -1.73
C PRO A 356 -40.68 3.97 -0.76
N ASP A 357 -40.00 2.91 -1.19
CA ASP A 357 -39.78 1.70 -0.40
C ASP A 357 -38.48 1.76 0.44
N HIS A 358 -37.71 2.84 0.28
CA HIS A 358 -36.47 3.02 1.04
C HIS A 358 -36.79 3.44 2.48
N PRO A 359 -36.19 2.81 3.50
CA PRO A 359 -36.37 3.22 4.90
C PRO A 359 -35.86 4.66 5.10
N PRO A 360 -36.53 5.45 5.98
CA PRO A 360 -36.09 6.81 6.27
C PRO A 360 -34.69 6.80 6.88
N LEU A 361 -33.90 7.83 6.54
CA LEU A 361 -32.56 8.04 7.03
C LEU A 361 -32.58 9.06 8.17
N GLU A 362 -32.05 8.68 9.35
CA GLU A 362 -31.97 9.53 10.53
C GLU A 362 -30.51 9.96 10.78
N TRP A 363 -30.24 11.27 10.77
CA TRP A 363 -28.97 11.81 11.19
C TRP A 363 -28.93 12.00 12.71
N ALA A 364 -28.03 11.29 13.37
CA ALA A 364 -27.82 11.35 14.82
C ALA A 364 -26.46 11.99 15.20
N GLY A 365 -25.77 12.64 14.25
CA GLY A 365 -24.53 13.38 14.48
C GLY A 365 -24.77 14.86 14.78
N GLY A 366 -23.77 15.52 15.35
CA GLY A 366 -23.73 16.98 15.47
C GLY A 366 -23.12 17.66 14.23
N GLU A 367 -22.65 18.89 14.38
CA GLU A 367 -21.81 19.54 13.37
C GLU A 367 -20.44 18.85 13.33
N VAL A 368 -20.14 18.13 12.25
CA VAL A 368 -18.88 17.43 12.05
C VAL A 368 -18.28 17.89 10.73
N VAL A 369 -17.19 18.66 10.80
CA VAL A 369 -16.39 19.06 9.64
C VAL A 369 -15.06 18.30 9.69
N ALA A 370 -14.77 17.52 8.65
CA ALA A 370 -13.60 16.67 8.57
C ALA A 370 -12.82 16.91 7.26
N LEU A 371 -11.51 16.71 7.27
CA LEU A 371 -10.69 16.72 6.06
C LEU A 371 -10.71 15.31 5.47
N VAL A 372 -11.59 15.07 4.51
CA VAL A 372 -11.83 13.75 3.88
C VAL A 372 -12.17 13.95 2.41
N ASP A 373 -12.05 12.88 1.62
CA ASP A 373 -12.55 12.88 0.24
C ASP A 373 -14.08 12.68 0.26
N PRO A 374 -14.88 13.71 -0.11
CA PRO A 374 -16.34 13.65 0.00
C PRO A 374 -16.97 12.64 -0.96
N GLU A 375 -16.40 12.46 -2.16
CA GLU A 375 -16.93 11.48 -3.13
C GLU A 375 -16.70 10.05 -2.63
N ARG A 376 -15.55 9.78 -2.01
CA ARG A 376 -15.25 8.48 -1.41
C ARG A 376 -16.07 8.23 -0.16
N LEU A 377 -16.26 9.24 0.68
CA LEU A 377 -17.11 9.13 1.87
C LEU A 377 -18.59 8.89 1.49
N ARG A 378 -19.06 9.54 0.43
CA ARG A 378 -20.40 9.29 -0.14
C ARG A 378 -20.56 7.84 -0.58
N LEU A 379 -19.59 7.29 -1.34
CA LEU A 379 -19.63 5.90 -1.79
C LEU A 379 -19.66 4.90 -0.62
N VAL A 380 -18.86 5.18 0.44
CA VAL A 380 -18.89 4.37 1.66
C VAL A 380 -20.26 4.40 2.32
N LEU A 381 -20.85 5.59 2.47
CA LEU A 381 -22.16 5.78 3.09
C LEU A 381 -23.27 5.08 2.29
N GLU A 382 -23.30 5.26 0.98
CA GLU A 382 -24.25 4.60 0.08
C GLU A 382 -24.12 3.06 0.17
N ALA A 383 -22.90 2.52 0.16
CA ALA A 383 -22.64 1.09 0.30
C ALA A 383 -23.12 0.52 1.65
N PHE A 384 -22.92 1.27 2.73
CA PHE A 384 -23.39 0.89 4.06
C PHE A 384 -24.92 0.87 4.13
N ILE A 385 -25.58 1.91 3.62
CA ILE A 385 -27.04 2.02 3.60
C ILE A 385 -27.65 0.89 2.78
N GLU A 386 -27.18 0.69 1.53
CA GLU A 386 -27.66 -0.41 0.67
C GLU A 386 -27.53 -1.78 1.35
N SER A 387 -26.39 -2.01 1.99
CA SER A 387 -26.14 -3.28 2.69
C SER A 387 -27.05 -3.45 3.91
N LEU A 388 -27.30 -2.36 4.67
CA LEU A 388 -28.23 -2.42 5.81
C LEU A 388 -29.65 -2.70 5.33
N VAL A 389 -30.13 -2.05 4.29
CA VAL A 389 -31.48 -2.28 3.72
C VAL A 389 -31.65 -3.74 3.30
N TRP A 390 -30.56 -4.36 2.81
CA TRP A 390 -30.59 -5.76 2.40
C TRP A 390 -30.62 -6.76 3.58
N TRP A 391 -29.83 -6.51 4.65
CA TRP A 391 -29.61 -7.46 5.73
C TRP A 391 -30.45 -7.19 6.98
N THR A 392 -31.29 -6.17 6.95
CA THR A 392 -32.14 -5.75 8.08
C THR A 392 -33.52 -5.35 7.58
N ASN A 393 -34.53 -5.46 8.44
CA ASN A 393 -35.93 -5.23 8.02
C ASN A 393 -36.74 -4.32 8.97
N GLU A 394 -36.11 -3.75 10.01
CA GLU A 394 -36.84 -2.98 11.01
C GLU A 394 -36.34 -1.54 11.16
N GLY A 395 -37.26 -0.59 11.12
CA GLY A 395 -37.02 0.81 11.47
C GLY A 395 -36.18 1.61 10.46
N PRO A 396 -35.81 2.84 10.83
CA PRO A 396 -35.00 3.73 10.02
C PRO A 396 -33.54 3.31 9.98
N VAL A 397 -32.81 3.76 8.96
CA VAL A 397 -31.35 3.71 8.92
C VAL A 397 -30.81 4.90 9.70
N ARG A 398 -30.09 4.65 10.78
CA ARG A 398 -29.51 5.70 11.62
C ARG A 398 -28.03 5.90 11.26
N VAL A 399 -27.67 7.13 10.94
CA VAL A 399 -26.27 7.52 10.61
C VAL A 399 -25.77 8.45 11.71
N SER A 400 -24.59 8.15 12.26
CA SER A 400 -23.91 9.00 13.22
C SER A 400 -22.47 9.23 12.82
N ALA A 401 -21.92 10.41 13.14
CA ALA A 401 -20.50 10.69 12.99
C ALA A 401 -19.96 11.43 14.21
N SER A 402 -18.69 11.17 14.51
CA SER A 402 -17.96 11.89 15.56
C SER A 402 -16.50 12.08 15.18
N LEU A 403 -15.94 13.22 15.56
CA LEU A 403 -14.52 13.52 15.41
C LEU A 403 -13.85 13.33 16.78
N ARG A 404 -12.89 12.39 16.89
CA ARG A 404 -12.19 12.08 18.14
C ARG A 404 -10.69 11.93 17.88
N GLY A 405 -9.87 12.77 18.52
CA GLY A 405 -8.39 12.67 18.40
C GLY A 405 -7.91 12.74 16.94
N GLY A 406 -8.44 13.64 16.12
CA GLY A 406 -8.07 13.79 14.73
C GLY A 406 -8.57 12.69 13.79
N ARG A 407 -9.54 11.89 14.22
CA ARG A 407 -10.11 10.79 13.43
C ARG A 407 -11.63 10.94 13.31
N LEU A 408 -12.14 10.73 12.12
CA LEU A 408 -13.58 10.65 11.84
C LEU A 408 -14.03 9.20 12.04
N VAL A 409 -14.99 9.01 12.94
CA VAL A 409 -15.75 7.76 13.06
C VAL A 409 -17.14 8.02 12.50
N LEU A 410 -17.48 7.32 11.41
CA LEU A 410 -18.82 7.31 10.81
C LEU A 410 -19.43 5.93 11.04
N GLU A 411 -20.61 5.86 11.62
CA GLU A 411 -21.35 4.63 11.88
C GLU A 411 -22.75 4.72 11.30
N THR A 412 -23.19 3.62 10.67
CA THR A 412 -24.50 3.49 10.06
C THR A 412 -25.15 2.21 10.58
N CYS A 413 -26.31 2.29 11.23
CA CYS A 413 -26.98 1.19 11.92
C CYS A 413 -28.43 1.02 11.51
N ARG A 414 -28.95 -0.23 11.51
CA ARG A 414 -30.36 -0.55 11.38
C ARG A 414 -30.70 -1.82 12.15
N ALA A 415 -31.88 -1.89 12.76
CA ALA A 415 -32.36 -3.03 13.54
C ALA A 415 -32.90 -4.18 12.66
N GLY A 416 -33.15 -5.33 13.27
CA GLY A 416 -33.82 -6.48 12.63
C GLY A 416 -32.91 -7.33 11.77
N THR A 417 -31.67 -7.60 12.22
CA THR A 417 -30.75 -8.53 11.55
C THR A 417 -30.76 -9.91 12.20
N GLU A 418 -30.62 -10.96 11.37
CA GLU A 418 -30.40 -12.36 11.80
C GLU A 418 -28.91 -12.76 11.67
N LEU A 419 -28.04 -11.86 11.20
CA LEU A 419 -26.62 -12.16 11.01
C LEU A 419 -25.91 -12.33 12.36
N THR A 420 -25.04 -13.34 12.46
CA THR A 420 -24.09 -13.46 13.55
C THR A 420 -22.93 -12.47 13.38
N GLN A 421 -22.16 -12.21 14.46
CA GLN A 421 -20.97 -11.36 14.35
C GLN A 421 -19.95 -11.95 13.35
N ASP A 422 -19.76 -13.25 13.34
CA ASP A 422 -18.86 -13.93 12.38
C ASP A 422 -19.30 -13.73 10.92
N ASP A 423 -20.62 -13.68 10.66
CA ASP A 423 -21.13 -13.40 9.33
C ASP A 423 -20.93 -11.93 8.96
N ALA A 424 -21.17 -11.01 9.90
CA ALA A 424 -20.97 -9.58 9.71
C ALA A 424 -19.51 -9.24 9.37
N ASP A 425 -18.54 -9.85 10.06
CA ASP A 425 -17.11 -9.66 9.83
C ASP A 425 -16.65 -10.12 8.41
N ARG A 426 -17.41 -11.05 7.83
CA ARG A 426 -17.14 -11.56 6.48
C ARG A 426 -17.76 -10.72 5.36
N LEU A 427 -18.66 -9.78 5.66
CA LEU A 427 -19.36 -9.02 4.64
C LEU A 427 -18.44 -8.13 3.79
N PHE A 428 -17.34 -7.65 4.35
CA PHE A 428 -16.35 -6.84 3.64
C PHE A 428 -15.46 -7.63 2.67
N ARG A 429 -15.46 -8.96 2.75
CA ARG A 429 -14.64 -9.81 1.87
C ARG A 429 -15.41 -10.19 0.61
N PRO A 430 -14.78 -10.14 -0.60
CA PRO A 430 -15.41 -10.66 -1.80
C PRO A 430 -15.74 -12.15 -1.63
N ARG A 431 -16.99 -12.53 -1.85
CA ARG A 431 -17.43 -13.93 -1.74
C ARG A 431 -17.60 -14.55 -3.13
N SER A 432 -17.43 -15.88 -3.22
CA SER A 432 -17.74 -16.66 -4.40
C SER A 432 -19.22 -16.55 -4.80
N PRO A 433 -19.57 -16.63 -6.09
CA PRO A 433 -20.95 -16.60 -6.56
C PRO A 433 -21.79 -17.71 -5.88
N GLY A 434 -22.99 -17.39 -5.43
CA GLY A 434 -23.96 -18.38 -4.92
C GLY A 434 -24.37 -18.23 -3.45
N THR A 435 -23.76 -17.38 -2.67
CA THR A 435 -24.14 -17.18 -1.26
C THR A 435 -24.87 -15.84 -1.05
N GLY A 436 -26.18 -15.80 -1.30
CA GLY A 436 -27.10 -14.69 -0.94
C GLY A 436 -26.85 -13.38 -1.64
N ALA A 437 -27.91 -12.68 -2.02
CA ALA A 437 -27.91 -11.45 -2.78
C ALA A 437 -27.53 -10.22 -1.91
N GLY A 438 -27.13 -9.15 -2.57
CA GLY A 438 -26.72 -7.85 -2.04
C GLY A 438 -25.43 -7.40 -2.74
N SER A 439 -25.31 -6.11 -3.09
CA SER A 439 -24.09 -5.60 -3.75
C SER A 439 -22.88 -5.72 -2.80
N LYS A 440 -22.07 -6.74 -3.04
CA LYS A 440 -20.90 -7.05 -2.21
C LYS A 440 -19.67 -6.23 -2.58
N ILE A 441 -19.76 -5.52 -3.70
CA ILE A 441 -18.69 -4.66 -4.22
C ILE A 441 -18.60 -3.40 -3.35
N GLY A 442 -19.73 -2.83 -2.95
CA GLY A 442 -19.80 -1.61 -2.17
C GLY A 442 -19.04 -1.73 -0.83
N LEU A 443 -19.27 -2.80 -0.07
CA LEU A 443 -18.56 -3.02 1.20
C LEU A 443 -17.06 -3.29 1.01
N PHE A 444 -16.66 -4.01 -0.03
CA PHE A 444 -15.26 -4.19 -0.38
C PHE A 444 -14.60 -2.84 -0.72
N VAL A 445 -15.28 -2.00 -1.49
CA VAL A 445 -14.79 -0.65 -1.80
C VAL A 445 -14.72 0.21 -0.55
N ALA A 446 -15.72 0.13 0.33
CA ALA A 446 -15.75 0.89 1.58
C ALA A 446 -14.56 0.53 2.50
N LEU A 447 -14.24 -0.76 2.64
CA LEU A 447 -13.05 -1.22 3.36
C LEU A 447 -11.77 -0.68 2.72
N GLY A 448 -11.61 -0.86 1.41
CA GLY A 448 -10.41 -0.40 0.70
C GLY A 448 -10.22 1.12 0.72
N VAL A 449 -11.30 1.90 0.67
CA VAL A 449 -11.27 3.36 0.84
C VAL A 449 -10.82 3.75 2.24
N ALA A 450 -11.32 3.06 3.28
CA ALA A 450 -10.89 3.30 4.66
C ALA A 450 -9.40 2.99 4.85
N GLU A 451 -8.94 1.84 4.36
CA GLU A 451 -7.53 1.40 4.43
C GLU A 451 -6.60 2.34 3.64
N ALA A 452 -7.00 2.79 2.44
CA ALA A 452 -6.24 3.75 1.64
C ALA A 452 -6.04 5.09 2.34
N GLN A 453 -6.96 5.47 3.25
CA GLN A 453 -6.86 6.66 4.10
C GLN A 453 -6.13 6.40 5.43
N GLY A 454 -5.51 5.23 5.64
CA GLY A 454 -4.86 4.88 6.90
C GLY A 454 -5.83 4.61 8.05
N GLY A 455 -7.03 4.18 7.71
CA GLY A 455 -8.11 3.85 8.62
C GLY A 455 -8.50 2.37 8.59
N ARG A 456 -9.72 2.10 9.07
CA ARG A 456 -10.30 0.75 9.10
C ARG A 456 -11.82 0.81 8.92
N ALA A 457 -12.42 -0.30 8.45
CA ALA A 457 -13.85 -0.51 8.46
C ALA A 457 -14.19 -1.81 9.17
N TRP A 458 -15.36 -1.87 9.83
CA TRP A 458 -15.82 -3.06 10.53
C TRP A 458 -17.34 -3.10 10.57
N ALA A 459 -17.90 -4.28 10.90
CA ALA A 459 -19.29 -4.47 11.17
C ALA A 459 -19.50 -4.92 12.63
N ARG A 460 -20.67 -4.63 13.19
CA ARG A 460 -21.13 -5.12 14.48
C ARG A 460 -22.56 -5.63 14.33
N SER A 461 -22.83 -6.80 14.90
CA SER A 461 -24.15 -7.42 14.90
C SER A 461 -24.55 -7.85 16.30
N ASP A 462 -25.57 -7.18 16.87
CA ASP A 462 -26.10 -7.38 18.23
C ASP A 462 -27.62 -7.17 18.29
N GLY A 463 -28.36 -7.75 17.32
CA GLY A 463 -29.80 -7.46 17.09
C GLY A 463 -30.01 -6.25 16.18
N SER A 464 -29.01 -5.39 16.03
CA SER A 464 -28.88 -4.38 15.01
C SER A 464 -27.61 -4.66 14.21
N LEU A 465 -27.64 -4.42 12.90
CA LEU A 465 -26.42 -4.44 12.09
C LEU A 465 -25.90 -3.02 11.96
N CYS A 466 -24.63 -2.84 12.28
CA CYS A 466 -23.93 -1.57 12.14
C CYS A 466 -22.68 -1.74 11.27
N PHE A 467 -22.47 -0.83 10.32
CA PHE A 467 -21.20 -0.67 9.60
C PHE A 467 -20.53 0.62 10.05
N ALA A 468 -19.24 0.58 10.25
CA ALA A 468 -18.48 1.74 10.70
C ALA A 468 -17.14 1.85 9.97
N ILE A 469 -16.68 3.11 9.81
CA ILE A 469 -15.31 3.45 9.43
C ILE A 469 -14.69 4.36 10.48
N ASP A 470 -13.36 4.25 10.60
CA ASP A 470 -12.51 5.12 11.41
C ASP A 470 -11.32 5.53 10.55
N ILE A 471 -11.28 6.79 10.13
CA ILE A 471 -10.27 7.32 9.22
C ILE A 471 -9.62 8.58 9.79
N PRO A 472 -8.32 8.88 9.52
CA PRO A 472 -7.72 10.16 9.82
C PRO A 472 -8.50 11.30 9.15
N ALA A 473 -8.73 12.40 9.88
CA ALA A 473 -9.54 13.52 9.43
C ALA A 473 -8.91 14.89 9.70
N GLU A 474 -7.75 14.94 10.36
CA GLU A 474 -6.93 16.12 10.57
C GLU A 474 -5.60 15.96 9.82
N GLY A 475 -5.26 16.89 8.97
CA GLY A 475 -4.02 17.01 8.22
C GLY A 475 -4.09 18.25 7.35
N GLU A 476 -2.96 18.94 7.15
CA GLU A 476 -2.90 19.92 6.07
C GLU A 476 -3.06 19.19 4.73
N PRO A 477 -3.82 19.74 3.77
CA PRO A 477 -3.86 19.17 2.43
C PRO A 477 -2.44 19.11 1.89
N ALA A 478 -2.06 17.97 1.32
CA ALA A 478 -0.78 17.85 0.63
C ALA A 478 -0.71 18.95 -0.45
N ALA A 479 0.31 19.84 -0.32
CA ALA A 479 0.54 20.96 -1.21
C ALA A 479 1.07 20.48 -2.57
#